data_6008866565d72f825028771005236268
#
_entry.id   6008866565d72f825028771005236268
#
_cell.length_a   1.000
_cell.length_b   1.000
_cell.length_c   1.000
_cell.angle_alpha   90.00
_cell.angle_beta   90.00
_cell.angle_gamma   90.00
#
_symmetry.space_group_name_H-M   'P 1'
#
loop_
_entity.id
_entity.type
_entity.pdbx_description
1 polymer ?
#
loop_
_entity_poly.entity_id
_entity_poly.type
_entity_poly.pdbx_seq_one_letter_code
_entity_poly.pdbx_strand_id
1 'polypeptide(L)'
;MDSAELLDLLGNANRRRILRLLAHKPCYVTEISEYIGVSPKAVIDHLGKLESAGLIESRTDDQRRKYFSIARNLRLEVRVSPYEFGTKSAYPARRGFDIGSCRHLTIDVGVNGGGDLQDLVNDLQRLEQLENELSLAQRWVQGQVTEVRKRISETVEDGRDDGRLYAEIVSALASGVTTTRRLSVEVEAPPEMIEDALAYLAGEGIVERDGDDWQLRD
;
A
#
# COMPACT_ATOMS: atom_id res chain seq x y z
N MET A 1 -14.32 -13.04 -4.00
CA MET A 1 -13.11 -13.20 -4.85
C MET A 1 -12.06 -13.91 -4.00
N ASP A 2 -11.52 -15.01 -4.48
CA ASP A 2 -10.49 -15.76 -3.81
C ASP A 2 -9.08 -15.22 -4.11
N SER A 3 -8.05 -15.80 -3.48
CA SER A 3 -6.66 -15.35 -3.64
C SER A 3 -6.11 -15.62 -5.04
N ALA A 4 -6.58 -16.67 -5.74
CA ALA A 4 -6.15 -17.00 -7.10
C ALA A 4 -6.73 -16.00 -8.11
N GLU A 5 -8.01 -15.67 -7.98
CA GLU A 5 -8.65 -14.62 -8.79
C GLU A 5 -7.97 -13.25 -8.61
N LEU A 6 -7.56 -12.93 -7.36
CA LEU A 6 -6.78 -11.72 -7.07
C LEU A 6 -5.42 -11.74 -7.73
N LEU A 7 -4.73 -12.89 -7.71
CA LEU A 7 -3.43 -13.04 -8.34
C LEU A 7 -3.53 -12.82 -9.85
N ASP A 8 -4.52 -13.42 -10.50
CA ASP A 8 -4.79 -13.22 -11.93
C ASP A 8 -5.13 -11.77 -12.25
N LEU A 9 -5.96 -11.15 -11.42
CA LEU A 9 -6.33 -9.76 -11.59
C LEU A 9 -5.09 -8.85 -11.49
N LEU A 10 -4.25 -9.04 -10.49
CA LEU A 10 -3.04 -8.25 -10.25
C LEU A 10 -1.86 -8.69 -11.13
N GLY A 11 -1.93 -9.81 -11.82
CA GLY A 11 -0.95 -10.27 -12.81
C GLY A 11 -0.75 -9.31 -13.98
N ASN A 12 -1.76 -8.52 -14.33
CA ASN A 12 -1.70 -7.57 -15.45
C ASN A 12 -0.95 -6.28 -15.07
N ALA A 13 0.08 -5.92 -15.85
CA ALA A 13 0.92 -4.74 -15.58
C ALA A 13 0.13 -3.41 -15.61
N ASN A 14 -0.81 -3.24 -16.56
CA ASN A 14 -1.58 -2.02 -16.66
C ASN A 14 -2.52 -1.84 -15.46
N ARG A 15 -3.14 -2.92 -14.96
CA ARG A 15 -3.97 -2.84 -13.74
C ARG A 15 -3.14 -2.46 -12.52
N ARG A 16 -1.90 -2.96 -12.38
CA ARG A 16 -1.00 -2.52 -11.31
C ARG A 16 -0.63 -1.04 -11.43
N ARG A 17 -0.34 -0.54 -12.67
CA ARG A 17 -0.06 0.89 -12.89
C ARG A 17 -1.26 1.77 -12.57
N ILE A 18 -2.49 1.35 -12.93
CA ILE A 18 -3.71 2.05 -12.55
C ILE A 18 -3.85 2.13 -11.04
N LEU A 19 -3.68 1.02 -10.32
CA LEU A 19 -3.77 1.01 -8.85
C LEU A 19 -2.71 1.89 -8.19
N ARG A 20 -1.48 1.96 -8.73
CA ARG A 20 -0.45 2.90 -8.26
C ARG A 20 -0.90 4.34 -8.40
N LEU A 21 -1.38 4.72 -9.58
CA LEU A 21 -1.88 6.08 -9.81
C LEU A 21 -3.05 6.42 -8.86
N LEU A 22 -4.01 5.52 -8.72
CA LEU A 22 -5.17 5.71 -7.83
C LEU A 22 -4.80 5.67 -6.33
N ALA A 23 -3.63 5.15 -5.96
CA ALA A 23 -3.12 5.23 -4.60
C ALA A 23 -2.73 6.67 -4.22
N HIS A 24 -2.32 7.50 -5.19
CA HIS A 24 -1.95 8.88 -4.95
C HIS A 24 -3.16 9.81 -4.93
N LYS A 25 -4.04 9.69 -5.93
CA LYS A 25 -5.25 10.52 -6.03
C LYS A 25 -6.36 9.84 -6.84
N PRO A 26 -7.63 10.23 -6.64
CA PRO A 26 -8.70 9.87 -7.55
C PRO A 26 -8.44 10.40 -8.97
N CYS A 27 -8.68 9.60 -10.00
CA CYS A 27 -8.45 9.96 -11.39
C CYS A 27 -9.62 9.58 -12.29
N TYR A 28 -9.80 10.32 -13.39
CA TYR A 28 -10.76 9.96 -14.44
C TYR A 28 -10.06 9.28 -15.63
N VAL A 29 -10.85 8.66 -16.51
CA VAL A 29 -10.34 7.77 -17.59
C VAL A 29 -9.25 8.41 -18.45
N THR A 30 -9.37 9.69 -18.80
CA THR A 30 -8.40 10.36 -19.69
C THR A 30 -7.04 10.51 -19.01
N GLU A 31 -7.00 10.97 -17.75
CA GLU A 31 -5.76 11.05 -16.96
C GLU A 31 -5.05 9.70 -16.85
N ILE A 32 -5.84 8.64 -16.55
CA ILE A 32 -5.30 7.28 -16.47
C ILE A 32 -4.74 6.83 -17.83
N SER A 33 -5.47 7.12 -18.93
CA SER A 33 -5.08 6.78 -20.31
C SER A 33 -3.72 7.43 -20.68
N GLU A 34 -3.55 8.70 -20.37
CA GLU A 34 -2.33 9.44 -20.59
C GLU A 34 -1.17 8.88 -19.76
N TYR A 35 -1.40 8.64 -18.47
CA TYR A 35 -0.38 8.12 -17.55
C TYR A 35 0.13 6.74 -17.93
N ILE A 36 -0.76 5.80 -18.29
CA ILE A 36 -0.33 4.42 -18.61
C ILE A 36 0.01 4.22 -20.09
N GLY A 37 -0.34 5.17 -20.97
CA GLY A 37 -0.03 5.11 -22.40
C GLY A 37 -0.88 4.10 -23.17
N VAL A 38 -2.16 3.89 -22.79
CA VAL A 38 -3.09 3.00 -23.49
C VAL A 38 -4.39 3.72 -23.80
N SER A 39 -5.17 3.18 -24.76
CA SER A 39 -6.40 3.85 -25.20
C SER A 39 -7.44 3.94 -24.06
N PRO A 40 -8.30 4.99 -24.04
CA PRO A 40 -9.38 5.13 -23.06
C PRO A 40 -10.29 3.90 -22.96
N LYS A 41 -10.55 3.22 -24.10
CA LYS A 41 -11.34 1.99 -24.13
C LYS A 41 -10.67 0.86 -23.31
N ALA A 42 -9.36 0.67 -23.48
CA ALA A 42 -8.62 -0.33 -22.72
C ALA A 42 -8.58 0.02 -21.22
N VAL A 43 -8.49 1.32 -20.87
CA VAL A 43 -8.58 1.77 -19.47
C VAL A 43 -9.93 1.39 -18.87
N ILE A 44 -11.04 1.65 -19.58
CA ILE A 44 -12.39 1.32 -19.11
C ILE A 44 -12.51 -0.19 -18.84
N ASP A 45 -11.96 -1.04 -19.71
CA ASP A 45 -11.98 -2.50 -19.53
C ASP A 45 -11.17 -2.92 -18.27
N HIS A 46 -10.02 -2.29 -18.02
CA HIS A 46 -9.22 -2.54 -16.82
C HIS A 46 -9.94 -2.06 -15.55
N LEU A 47 -10.50 -0.84 -15.58
CA LEU A 47 -11.26 -0.27 -14.47
C LEU A 47 -12.51 -1.11 -14.15
N GLY A 48 -13.25 -1.57 -15.15
CA GLY A 48 -14.39 -2.45 -14.95
C GLY A 48 -14.04 -3.75 -14.22
N LYS A 49 -12.90 -4.35 -14.54
CA LYS A 49 -12.39 -5.55 -13.84
C LYS A 49 -12.00 -5.25 -12.38
N LEU A 50 -11.32 -4.14 -12.13
CA LEU A 50 -10.93 -3.72 -10.79
C LEU A 50 -12.14 -3.33 -9.93
N GLU A 51 -13.14 -2.64 -10.52
CA GLU A 51 -14.38 -2.24 -9.86
C GLU A 51 -15.26 -3.46 -9.53
N SER A 52 -15.40 -4.41 -10.48
CA SER A 52 -16.13 -5.68 -10.25
C SER A 52 -15.48 -6.52 -9.14
N ALA A 53 -14.18 -6.44 -9.00
CA ALA A 53 -13.41 -7.06 -7.92
C ALA A 53 -13.54 -6.31 -6.58
N GLY A 54 -14.16 -5.13 -6.56
CA GLY A 54 -14.30 -4.28 -5.38
C GLY A 54 -12.97 -3.73 -4.86
N LEU A 55 -11.94 -3.63 -5.72
CA LEU A 55 -10.66 -2.99 -5.36
C LEU A 55 -10.71 -1.48 -5.50
N ILE A 56 -11.51 -1.01 -6.45
CA ILE A 56 -11.77 0.40 -6.69
C ILE A 56 -13.27 0.69 -6.65
N GLU A 57 -13.62 1.92 -6.41
CA GLU A 57 -14.97 2.47 -6.53
C GLU A 57 -14.95 3.68 -7.46
N SER A 58 -16.13 4.05 -7.95
CA SER A 58 -16.27 5.23 -8.79
C SER A 58 -17.30 6.20 -8.22
N ARG A 59 -17.03 7.50 -8.42
CA ARG A 59 -17.95 8.60 -8.09
C ARG A 59 -18.06 9.53 -9.28
N THR A 60 -19.24 10.11 -9.48
CA THR A 60 -19.48 11.11 -10.53
C THR A 60 -19.54 12.48 -9.87
N ASP A 61 -18.79 13.44 -10.40
CA ASP A 61 -18.82 14.83 -9.95
C ASP A 61 -20.02 15.61 -10.53
N ASP A 62 -20.16 16.85 -10.10
CA ASP A 62 -21.23 17.75 -10.57
C ASP A 62 -21.12 18.08 -12.07
N GLN A 63 -19.94 17.90 -12.67
CA GLN A 63 -19.66 18.07 -14.10
C GLN A 63 -19.86 16.77 -14.91
N ARG A 64 -20.43 15.73 -14.28
CA ARG A 64 -20.66 14.40 -14.87
C ARG A 64 -19.37 13.64 -15.25
N ARG A 65 -18.23 13.98 -14.66
CA ARG A 65 -17.00 13.21 -14.82
C ARG A 65 -16.96 12.07 -13.79
N LYS A 66 -16.62 10.87 -14.26
CA LYS A 66 -16.52 9.67 -13.41
C LYS A 66 -15.07 9.51 -12.92
N TYR A 67 -14.86 9.73 -11.63
CA TYR A 67 -13.60 9.51 -10.94
C TYR A 67 -13.55 8.13 -10.30
N PHE A 68 -12.37 7.55 -10.28
CA PHE A 68 -12.09 6.26 -9.67
C PHE A 68 -11.13 6.44 -8.51
N SER A 69 -11.34 5.70 -7.42
CA SER A 69 -10.49 5.70 -6.22
C SER A 69 -10.37 4.28 -5.66
N ILE A 70 -9.34 4.03 -4.83
CA ILE A 70 -9.18 2.74 -4.16
C ILE A 70 -10.28 2.61 -3.09
N ALA A 71 -11.04 1.49 -3.16
CA ALA A 71 -12.16 1.24 -2.26
C ALA A 71 -11.74 0.61 -0.92
N ARG A 72 -10.64 -0.16 -0.90
CA ARG A 72 -10.23 -0.93 0.27
C ARG A 72 -8.75 -1.30 0.28
N ASN A 73 -8.21 -1.52 1.48
CA ASN A 73 -6.87 -2.07 1.65
C ASN A 73 -6.88 -3.60 1.48
N LEU A 74 -5.90 -4.12 0.76
CA LEU A 74 -5.71 -5.55 0.54
C LEU A 74 -4.22 -5.88 0.57
N ARG A 75 -3.88 -6.99 1.23
CA ARG A 75 -2.57 -7.64 1.14
C ARG A 75 -2.73 -9.00 0.50
N LEU A 76 -1.95 -9.28 -0.56
CA LEU A 76 -1.85 -10.60 -1.17
C LEU A 76 -0.43 -11.13 -0.97
N GLU A 77 -0.34 -12.31 -0.40
CA GLU A 77 0.92 -13.04 -0.21
C GLU A 77 0.90 -14.32 -1.05
N VAL A 78 2.02 -14.58 -1.73
CA VAL A 78 2.26 -15.83 -2.46
C VAL A 78 3.47 -16.51 -1.84
N ARG A 79 3.29 -17.75 -1.39
CA ARG A 79 4.37 -18.59 -0.88
C ARG A 79 4.69 -19.69 -1.89
N VAL A 80 5.96 -19.80 -2.23
CA VAL A 80 6.48 -20.87 -3.09
C VAL A 80 7.69 -21.48 -2.41
N SER A 81 7.61 -22.75 -2.06
CA SER A 81 8.72 -23.50 -1.48
C SER A 81 8.75 -24.92 -2.07
N PRO A 82 9.82 -25.71 -1.87
CA PRO A 82 9.84 -27.10 -2.30
C PRO A 82 8.76 -27.99 -1.64
N TYR A 83 8.16 -27.52 -0.56
CA TYR A 83 7.20 -28.27 0.26
C TYR A 83 5.80 -27.68 0.26
N GLU A 84 5.63 -26.44 -0.21
CA GLU A 84 4.35 -25.73 -0.14
C GLU A 84 4.20 -24.74 -1.30
N PHE A 85 3.02 -24.71 -1.89
CA PHE A 85 2.55 -23.59 -2.71
C PHE A 85 1.21 -23.10 -2.15
N GLY A 86 1.13 -21.82 -1.85
CA GLY A 86 -0.09 -21.22 -1.31
C GLY A 86 -0.22 -19.74 -1.61
N THR A 87 -1.47 -19.27 -1.60
CA THR A 87 -1.79 -17.86 -1.71
C THR A 87 -2.68 -17.46 -0.54
N LYS A 88 -2.40 -16.32 0.09
CA LYS A 88 -3.16 -15.80 1.22
C LYS A 88 -3.52 -14.33 0.95
N SER A 89 -4.80 -14.00 1.01
CA SER A 89 -5.27 -12.61 1.00
C SER A 89 -5.67 -12.18 2.41
N ALA A 90 -5.28 -10.96 2.80
CA ALA A 90 -5.60 -10.43 4.10
C ALA A 90 -6.02 -8.95 4.00
N TYR A 91 -7.02 -8.57 4.80
CA TYR A 91 -7.41 -7.19 5.03
C TYR A 91 -6.75 -6.68 6.32
N PRO A 92 -6.52 -5.36 6.47
CA PRO A 92 -6.06 -4.80 7.73
C PRO A 92 -6.93 -5.24 8.89
N ALA A 93 -6.31 -5.57 10.03
CA ALA A 93 -7.05 -5.88 11.24
C ALA A 93 -7.86 -4.65 11.69
N ARG A 94 -9.08 -4.89 12.18
CA ARG A 94 -9.91 -3.83 12.79
C ARG A 94 -9.25 -3.33 14.08
N ARG A 95 -9.60 -2.09 14.50
CA ARG A 95 -9.18 -1.52 15.79
C ARG A 95 -9.40 -2.52 16.92
N GLY A 96 -8.36 -2.76 17.73
CA GLY A 96 -8.48 -3.61 18.93
C GLY A 96 -7.58 -4.83 18.97
N PHE A 97 -6.52 -4.91 18.15
CA PHE A 97 -5.51 -5.93 18.33
C PHE A 97 -4.68 -5.63 19.59
N ASP A 98 -4.75 -6.53 20.57
CA ASP A 98 -3.94 -6.48 21.78
C ASP A 98 -2.64 -7.26 21.53
N ILE A 99 -1.52 -6.54 21.42
CA ILE A 99 -0.17 -7.12 21.26
C ILE A 99 0.17 -8.00 22.49
N GLY A 100 -0.36 -7.69 23.68
CA GLY A 100 -0.18 -8.49 24.88
C GLY A 100 -0.84 -9.88 24.79
N SER A 101 -1.73 -10.11 23.84
CA SER A 101 -2.34 -11.42 23.58
C SER A 101 -1.44 -12.35 22.74
N CYS A 102 -0.37 -11.84 22.13
CA CYS A 102 0.62 -12.63 21.40
C CYS A 102 1.53 -13.37 22.40
N ARG A 103 1.14 -14.56 22.81
CA ARG A 103 1.83 -15.33 23.86
C ARG A 103 3.16 -15.96 23.44
N HIS A 104 3.41 -16.08 22.12
CA HIS A 104 4.57 -16.79 21.55
C HIS A 104 5.62 -15.86 20.91
N LEU A 105 5.45 -14.52 20.99
CA LEU A 105 6.44 -13.54 20.50
C LEU A 105 7.72 -13.48 21.37
N THR A 106 7.85 -14.32 22.41
CA THR A 106 9.12 -14.53 23.08
C THR A 106 9.94 -15.48 22.23
N ILE A 107 10.81 -14.93 21.39
CA ILE A 107 11.62 -15.66 20.44
C ILE A 107 12.77 -16.36 21.20
N ASP A 108 12.49 -17.57 21.64
CA ASP A 108 13.51 -18.55 22.00
C ASP A 108 13.25 -19.82 21.17
N VAL A 109 13.53 -19.70 19.86
CA VAL A 109 13.36 -20.82 18.93
C VAL A 109 14.68 -21.54 18.79
N GLY A 110 15.04 -22.31 19.79
CA GLY A 110 15.98 -23.40 19.61
C GLY A 110 15.28 -24.54 18.90
N VAL A 111 15.41 -24.63 17.56
CA VAL A 111 15.12 -25.90 16.86
C VAL A 111 16.20 -26.88 17.29
N ASN A 112 15.89 -27.70 18.28
CA ASN A 112 16.75 -28.79 18.68
C ASN A 112 16.78 -29.84 17.58
N GLY A 113 17.86 -29.89 16.81
CA GLY A 113 18.03 -30.79 15.65
C GLY A 113 18.21 -32.28 15.99
N GLY A 114 17.45 -32.82 16.93
CA GLY A 114 17.59 -34.20 17.38
C GLY A 114 16.46 -34.67 18.29
N GLY A 115 15.20 -34.50 17.86
CA GLY A 115 14.03 -35.04 18.57
C GLY A 115 13.43 -36.25 17.85
N ASP A 116 12.60 -37.02 18.57
CA ASP A 116 11.76 -38.04 17.96
C ASP A 116 10.65 -37.36 17.08
N LEU A 117 9.88 -38.16 16.35
CA LEU A 117 8.82 -37.66 15.48
C LEU A 117 7.81 -36.77 16.24
N GLN A 118 7.56 -37.07 17.50
CA GLN A 118 6.62 -36.33 18.34
C GLN A 118 7.15 -34.94 18.68
N ASP A 119 8.42 -34.81 18.95
CA ASP A 119 9.07 -33.50 19.19
C ASP A 119 9.00 -32.62 17.94
N LEU A 120 9.28 -33.19 16.76
CA LEU A 120 9.19 -32.46 15.48
C LEU A 120 7.77 -32.00 15.17
N VAL A 121 6.75 -32.80 15.49
CA VAL A 121 5.34 -32.42 15.33
C VAL A 121 4.97 -31.27 16.27
N ASN A 122 5.42 -31.33 17.53
CA ASN A 122 5.19 -30.25 18.51
C ASN A 122 5.86 -28.94 18.07
N ASP A 123 7.10 -29.03 17.58
CA ASP A 123 7.84 -27.86 17.07
C ASP A 123 7.13 -27.27 15.83
N LEU A 124 6.65 -28.10 14.91
CA LEU A 124 5.90 -27.63 13.75
C LEU A 124 4.62 -26.89 14.18
N GLN A 125 3.84 -27.45 15.09
CA GLN A 125 2.61 -26.80 15.61
C GLN A 125 2.93 -25.45 16.28
N ARG A 126 4.02 -25.37 17.04
CA ARG A 126 4.46 -24.14 17.68
C ARG A 126 4.87 -23.06 16.64
N LEU A 127 5.59 -23.46 15.60
CA LEU A 127 5.99 -22.57 14.52
C LEU A 127 4.78 -22.04 13.72
N GLU A 128 3.80 -22.91 13.43
CA GLU A 128 2.54 -22.53 12.76
C GLU A 128 1.73 -21.53 13.60
N GLN A 129 1.68 -21.72 14.92
CA GLN A 129 1.03 -20.77 15.83
C GLN A 129 1.73 -19.42 15.83
N LEU A 130 3.07 -19.40 15.93
CA LEU A 130 3.88 -18.18 15.86
C LEU A 130 3.69 -17.44 14.52
N GLU A 131 3.64 -18.17 13.40
CA GLU A 131 3.37 -17.58 12.10
C GLU A 131 2.00 -16.89 12.06
N ASN A 132 0.97 -17.51 12.65
CA ASN A 132 -0.35 -16.91 12.72
C ASN A 132 -0.35 -15.63 13.57
N GLU A 133 0.34 -15.62 14.72
CA GLU A 133 0.47 -14.42 15.57
C GLU A 133 1.23 -13.30 14.87
N LEU A 134 2.33 -13.61 14.20
CA LEU A 134 3.10 -12.65 13.40
C LEU A 134 2.24 -12.05 12.26
N SER A 135 1.45 -12.88 11.59
CA SER A 135 0.52 -12.43 10.55
C SER A 135 -0.56 -11.48 11.10
N LEU A 136 -1.04 -11.72 12.33
CA LEU A 136 -1.97 -10.83 13.01
C LEU A 136 -1.30 -9.50 13.39
N ALA A 137 -0.11 -9.55 13.96
CA ALA A 137 0.66 -8.36 14.33
C ALA A 137 0.99 -7.51 13.10
N GLN A 138 1.43 -8.13 12.00
CA GLN A 138 1.67 -7.42 10.74
C GLN A 138 0.42 -6.71 10.20
N ARG A 139 -0.74 -7.37 10.23
CA ARG A 139 -2.00 -6.75 9.79
C ARG A 139 -2.38 -5.55 10.65
N TRP A 140 -2.15 -5.65 11.97
CA TRP A 140 -2.40 -4.54 12.88
C TRP A 140 -1.48 -3.34 12.58
N VAL A 141 -0.16 -3.59 12.43
CA VAL A 141 0.82 -2.55 12.07
C VAL A 141 0.44 -1.88 10.75
N GLN A 142 0.05 -2.64 9.72
CA GLN A 142 -0.41 -2.09 8.44
C GLN A 142 -1.64 -1.20 8.61
N GLY A 143 -2.57 -1.59 9.48
CA GLY A 143 -3.72 -0.75 9.84
C GLY A 143 -3.31 0.57 10.49
N GLN A 144 -2.32 0.54 11.43
CA GLN A 144 -1.81 1.75 12.07
C GLN A 144 -1.08 2.67 11.07
N VAL A 145 -0.23 2.12 10.22
CA VAL A 145 0.45 2.89 9.16
C VAL A 145 -0.57 3.59 8.25
N THR A 146 -1.62 2.87 7.84
CA THR A 146 -2.68 3.46 7.01
C THR A 146 -3.42 4.59 7.74
N GLU A 147 -3.72 4.40 9.03
CA GLU A 147 -4.40 5.43 9.84
C GLU A 147 -3.52 6.67 10.02
N VAL A 148 -2.22 6.50 10.27
CA VAL A 148 -1.27 7.62 10.40
C VAL A 148 -1.15 8.37 9.08
N ARG A 149 -0.98 7.67 7.95
CA ARG A 149 -0.95 8.29 6.62
C ARG A 149 -2.22 9.07 6.31
N LYS A 150 -3.39 8.52 6.68
CA LYS A 150 -4.66 9.21 6.53
C LYS A 150 -4.69 10.52 7.33
N ARG A 151 -4.22 10.51 8.59
CA ARG A 151 -4.14 11.71 9.43
C ARG A 151 -3.18 12.75 8.86
N ILE A 152 -2.02 12.34 8.34
CA ILE A 152 -1.10 13.25 7.65
C ILE A 152 -1.81 13.87 6.44
N SER A 153 -2.47 13.07 5.60
CA SER A 153 -3.27 13.53 4.48
C SER A 153 -4.31 14.56 4.92
N GLU A 154 -5.13 14.24 5.93
CA GLU A 154 -6.18 15.14 6.45
C GLU A 154 -5.60 16.43 7.06
N THR A 155 -4.39 16.41 7.62
CA THR A 155 -3.72 17.58 8.19
C THR A 155 -3.17 18.51 7.11
N VAL A 156 -2.76 17.96 5.97
CA VAL A 156 -2.21 18.71 4.83
C VAL A 156 -3.31 19.13 3.84
N GLU A 157 -4.50 18.51 3.91
CA GLU A 157 -5.66 18.84 3.06
C GLU A 157 -6.25 20.22 3.39
N ASP A 158 -5.94 21.18 2.54
CA ASP A 158 -6.74 22.42 2.39
C ASP A 158 -7.64 22.28 1.12
N GLY A 159 -8.45 21.21 1.07
CA GLY A 159 -9.46 21.00 0.04
C GLY A 159 -8.97 20.47 -1.32
N ARG A 160 -7.75 19.95 -1.43
CA ARG A 160 -7.19 19.32 -2.64
C ARG A 160 -7.16 17.80 -2.52
N ASP A 161 -7.39 17.11 -3.65
CA ASP A 161 -7.48 15.65 -3.77
C ASP A 161 -6.11 14.91 -3.65
N ASP A 162 -5.01 15.66 -3.45
CA ASP A 162 -3.63 15.18 -3.50
C ASP A 162 -3.02 14.82 -2.13
N GLY A 163 -3.78 14.86 -1.04
CA GLY A 163 -3.29 14.67 0.33
C GLY A 163 -2.57 13.34 0.57
N ARG A 164 -2.91 12.29 -0.18
CA ARG A 164 -2.21 11.00 -0.09
C ARG A 164 -0.79 11.06 -0.63
N LEU A 165 -0.60 11.73 -1.76
CA LEU A 165 0.71 11.94 -2.35
C LEU A 165 1.61 12.73 -1.40
N TYR A 166 1.07 13.78 -0.76
CA TYR A 166 1.78 14.57 0.23
C TYR A 166 2.22 13.73 1.43
N ALA A 167 1.35 12.88 1.95
CA ALA A 167 1.68 11.98 3.05
C ALA A 167 2.81 10.99 2.71
N GLU A 168 2.85 10.48 1.47
CA GLU A 168 3.92 9.59 1.00
C GLU A 168 5.25 10.33 0.84
N ILE A 169 5.24 11.55 0.28
CA ILE A 169 6.44 12.39 0.17
C ILE A 169 7.00 12.76 1.54
N VAL A 170 6.15 13.19 2.47
CA VAL A 170 6.56 13.52 3.85
C VAL A 170 7.15 12.29 4.55
N SER A 171 6.54 11.11 4.37
CA SER A 171 7.06 9.85 4.93
C SER A 171 8.42 9.46 4.33
N ALA A 172 8.60 9.64 3.03
CA ALA A 172 9.86 9.35 2.34
C ALA A 172 10.97 10.31 2.78
N LEU A 173 10.67 11.61 2.92
CA LEU A 173 11.60 12.61 3.47
C LEU A 173 12.00 12.28 4.91
N ALA A 174 11.07 11.91 5.77
CA ALA A 174 11.34 11.46 7.14
C ALA A 174 12.23 10.21 7.19
N SER A 175 12.20 9.38 6.13
CA SER A 175 13.06 8.19 5.98
C SER A 175 14.44 8.51 5.35
N GLY A 176 14.73 9.79 5.07
CA GLY A 176 16.03 10.24 4.53
C GLY A 176 16.13 10.21 3.00
N VAL A 177 15.01 10.15 2.28
CA VAL A 177 14.98 10.29 0.82
C VAL A 177 14.81 11.77 0.48
N THR A 178 15.86 12.44 0.00
CA THR A 178 15.92 13.91 -0.08
C THR A 178 15.79 14.49 -1.49
N THR A 179 16.13 13.75 -2.54
CA THR A 179 16.10 14.27 -3.92
C THR A 179 14.79 13.97 -4.63
N THR A 180 14.29 14.89 -5.46
CA THR A 180 13.08 14.71 -6.29
C THR A 180 13.10 13.40 -7.08
N ARG A 181 14.27 13.06 -7.66
CA ARG A 181 14.43 11.83 -8.44
C ARG A 181 14.26 10.57 -7.59
N ARG A 182 14.81 10.54 -6.38
CA ARG A 182 14.66 9.38 -5.45
C ARG A 182 13.25 9.32 -4.89
N LEU A 183 12.65 10.46 -4.56
CA LEU A 183 11.26 10.57 -4.16
C LEU A 183 10.33 10.02 -5.25
N SER A 184 10.55 10.38 -6.53
CA SER A 184 9.79 9.84 -7.67
C SER A 184 9.85 8.32 -7.77
N VAL A 185 11.01 7.72 -7.47
CA VAL A 185 11.18 6.26 -7.47
C VAL A 185 10.53 5.62 -6.24
N GLU A 186 10.74 6.19 -5.06
CA GLU A 186 10.23 5.65 -3.79
C GLU A 186 8.71 5.72 -3.71
N VAL A 187 8.14 6.86 -4.10
CA VAL A 187 6.68 7.11 -4.12
C VAL A 187 6.03 6.49 -5.37
N GLU A 188 6.83 6.05 -6.36
CA GLU A 188 6.38 5.53 -7.66
C GLU A 188 5.47 6.52 -8.43
N ALA A 189 5.75 7.81 -8.31
CA ALA A 189 5.03 8.90 -8.98
C ALA A 189 5.91 9.65 -10.00
N PRO A 190 5.33 10.23 -11.06
CA PRO A 190 6.08 11.02 -12.03
C PRO A 190 6.84 12.18 -11.37
N PRO A 191 8.06 12.52 -11.83
CA PRO A 191 8.84 13.61 -11.26
C PRO A 191 8.09 14.95 -11.22
N GLU A 192 7.30 15.25 -12.25
CA GLU A 192 6.47 16.46 -12.33
C GLU A 192 5.46 16.54 -11.19
N MET A 193 4.79 15.42 -10.86
CA MET A 193 3.87 15.36 -9.74
C MET A 193 4.58 15.56 -8.40
N ILE A 194 5.81 15.03 -8.26
CA ILE A 194 6.62 15.19 -7.05
C ILE A 194 7.06 16.66 -6.92
N GLU A 195 7.47 17.32 -8.01
CA GLU A 195 7.88 18.73 -8.00
C GLU A 195 6.71 19.65 -7.62
N ASP A 196 5.54 19.44 -8.20
CA ASP A 196 4.32 20.20 -7.86
C ASP A 196 3.93 20.00 -6.38
N ALA A 197 4.00 18.76 -5.89
CA ALA A 197 3.69 18.45 -4.51
C ALA A 197 4.70 19.07 -3.53
N LEU A 198 6.01 19.02 -3.83
CA LEU A 198 7.06 19.64 -3.03
C LEU A 198 6.94 21.15 -3.01
N ALA A 199 6.61 21.78 -4.15
CA ALA A 199 6.36 23.21 -4.24
C ALA A 199 5.17 23.63 -3.35
N TYR A 200 4.10 22.86 -3.35
CA TYR A 200 2.95 23.09 -2.46
C TYR A 200 3.35 22.95 -0.99
N LEU A 201 3.98 21.83 -0.60
CA LEU A 201 4.41 21.57 0.78
C LEU A 201 5.39 22.63 1.30
N ALA A 202 6.24 23.17 0.42
CA ALA A 202 7.13 24.28 0.75
C ALA A 202 6.35 25.60 0.98
N GLY A 203 5.30 25.84 0.18
CA GLY A 203 4.39 26.97 0.38
C GLY A 203 3.68 26.93 1.73
N GLU A 204 3.29 25.74 2.17
CA GLU A 204 2.69 25.49 3.49
C GLU A 204 3.73 25.47 4.64
N GLY A 205 5.04 25.59 4.32
CA GLY A 205 6.10 25.59 5.33
C GLY A 205 6.38 24.22 5.96
N ILE A 206 5.95 23.13 5.34
CA ILE A 206 6.15 21.75 5.82
C ILE A 206 7.51 21.22 5.42
N VAL A 207 7.98 21.59 4.22
CA VAL A 207 9.29 21.20 3.71
C VAL A 207 10.09 22.43 3.30
N GLU A 208 11.40 22.29 3.26
CA GLU A 208 12.29 23.32 2.71
C GLU A 208 13.31 22.71 1.77
N ARG A 209 13.82 23.52 0.87
CA ARG A 209 14.82 23.10 -0.11
C ARG A 209 16.21 23.58 0.31
N ASP A 210 17.15 22.64 0.37
CA ASP A 210 18.57 22.92 0.58
C ASP A 210 19.38 22.44 -0.63
N GLY A 211 19.70 23.37 -1.53
CA GLY A 211 20.33 23.04 -2.82
C GLY A 211 19.44 22.17 -3.71
N ASP A 212 19.88 20.93 -3.96
CA ASP A 212 19.13 19.92 -4.72
C ASP A 212 18.33 18.97 -3.82
N ASP A 213 18.50 19.08 -2.51
CA ASP A 213 17.84 18.23 -1.51
C ASP A 213 16.61 18.91 -0.91
N TRP A 214 15.67 18.10 -0.49
CA TRP A 214 14.48 18.50 0.25
C TRP A 214 14.51 17.90 1.65
N GLN A 215 14.05 18.65 2.64
CA GLN A 215 13.97 18.21 4.02
C GLN A 215 12.70 18.70 4.68
N LEU A 216 12.29 18.01 5.75
CA LEU A 216 11.21 18.47 6.59
C LEU A 216 11.69 19.70 7.36
N ARG A 217 10.82 20.70 7.48
CA ARG A 217 11.09 21.88 8.29
C ARG A 217 10.82 21.54 9.76
N ASP A 218 11.75 21.92 10.62
CA ASP A 218 11.64 21.74 12.09
C ASP A 218 10.53 22.61 12.71
#